data_6a10007da49f389f06eaa4f6ecdacf4c
#
_entry.id   6a10007da49f389f06eaa4f6ecdacf4c
#
_cell.length_a   1.000
_cell.length_b   1.000
_cell.length_c   1.000
_cell.angle_alpha   90.00
_cell.angle_beta   90.00
_cell.angle_gamma   90.00
#
_symmetry.space_group_name_H-M   'P 1'
#
loop_
_entity.id
_entity.type
_entity.pdbx_description
1 polymer ?
#
loop_
_entity_poly.entity_id
_entity_poly.type
_entity_poly.pdbx_seq_one_letter_code
_entity_poly.pdbx_strand_id
1 'polypeptide(L)'
;VSGTGTPAVELRDACLSFGDRTLWSDLNLAVEQGEFVAVLGPNGSGKTSLLKVLLGQLAPTCGTVRIAGTPARAGNAHVGYVPQQKSLDEGLPLRGRDLVGLGVDGHRWGTGLFGRARRRAIVDSAIAQVGAQAYADAPIGSMSGGEQQRLRIAQALVGDPKVLLCDEPLLSLDLANQHRVSELIDRRRRDHDTAVLFVTHEINPILPLVDRVLYLVDGKFRIGTPSEVMTSEVLSELYRTDVEVLHVRGRLVVVGTGDAIDALGSGCGPRPGEGVHHTEDHA
;
A
#
# COMPACT_ATOMS: atom_id res chain seq x y z
N VAL A 1 22.01 13.55 -4.42
CA VAL A 1 22.53 13.83 -3.05
C VAL A 1 22.72 12.49 -2.37
N SER A 2 23.97 12.05 -2.23
CA SER A 2 24.31 10.77 -1.58
C SER A 2 24.15 10.96 -0.06
N GLY A 3 23.04 10.50 0.48
CA GLY A 3 22.84 10.43 1.93
C GLY A 3 23.83 9.43 2.54
N THR A 4 24.60 9.87 3.54
CA THR A 4 25.61 9.05 4.27
C THR A 4 24.97 8.11 5.29
N GLY A 5 23.66 7.90 5.27
CA GLY A 5 22.90 7.07 6.19
C GLY A 5 22.62 5.66 5.65
N THR A 6 22.30 4.72 6.54
CA THR A 6 21.77 3.40 6.14
C THR A 6 20.34 3.58 5.62
N PRO A 7 20.01 3.13 4.38
CA PRO A 7 18.66 3.21 3.86
C PRO A 7 17.64 2.52 4.77
N ALA A 8 16.42 3.05 4.80
CA ALA A 8 15.31 2.43 5.51
C ALA A 8 14.93 1.07 4.90
N VAL A 9 14.96 1.00 3.56
CA VAL A 9 14.75 -0.23 2.78
C VAL A 9 15.85 -0.35 1.74
N GLU A 10 16.44 -1.54 1.60
CA GLU A 10 17.44 -1.82 0.59
C GLU A 10 17.18 -3.18 -0.05
N LEU A 11 17.07 -3.18 -1.38
CA LEU A 11 17.09 -4.38 -2.22
C LEU A 11 18.32 -4.30 -3.13
N ARG A 12 19.11 -5.39 -3.20
CA ARG A 12 20.27 -5.51 -4.09
C ARG A 12 20.15 -6.76 -4.92
N ASP A 13 20.12 -6.60 -6.24
CA ASP A 13 20.02 -7.66 -7.24
C ASP A 13 18.90 -8.66 -6.90
N ALA A 14 17.81 -8.14 -6.34
CA ALA A 14 16.75 -8.95 -5.81
C ALA A 14 15.87 -9.48 -6.94
N CYS A 15 15.57 -10.79 -6.88
CA CYS A 15 14.67 -11.45 -7.83
C CYS A 15 13.53 -12.14 -7.07
N LEU A 16 12.39 -12.28 -7.73
CA LEU A 16 11.29 -13.10 -7.24
C LEU A 16 10.63 -13.84 -8.39
N SER A 17 10.59 -15.17 -8.27
CA SER A 17 9.95 -16.06 -9.24
C SER A 17 9.12 -17.11 -8.53
N PHE A 18 8.05 -17.57 -9.18
CA PHE A 18 7.22 -18.70 -8.76
C PHE A 18 7.14 -19.69 -9.93
N GLY A 19 7.84 -20.82 -9.79
CA GLY A 19 8.05 -21.74 -10.90
C GLY A 19 8.72 -20.99 -12.07
N ASP A 20 8.12 -21.08 -13.26
CA ASP A 20 8.64 -20.44 -14.48
C ASP A 20 8.27 -18.96 -14.60
N ARG A 21 7.44 -18.44 -13.71
CA ARG A 21 6.99 -17.05 -13.75
C ARG A 21 7.89 -16.16 -12.91
N THR A 22 8.66 -15.28 -13.57
CA THR A 22 9.41 -14.22 -12.89
C THR A 22 8.53 -12.99 -12.71
N LEU A 23 8.36 -12.54 -11.48
CA LEU A 23 7.64 -11.32 -11.15
C LEU A 23 8.51 -10.07 -11.30
N TRP A 24 9.79 -10.18 -10.94
CA TRP A 24 10.83 -9.16 -11.15
C TRP A 24 12.21 -9.77 -10.92
N SER A 25 13.20 -9.26 -11.64
CA SER A 25 14.62 -9.64 -11.55
C SER A 25 15.49 -8.41 -11.49
N ASP A 26 16.66 -8.56 -10.87
CA ASP A 26 17.70 -7.53 -10.74
C ASP A 26 17.18 -6.22 -10.14
N LEU A 27 16.17 -6.32 -9.24
CA LEU A 27 15.56 -5.17 -8.59
C LEU A 27 16.54 -4.58 -7.58
N ASN A 28 17.05 -3.39 -7.90
CA ASN A 28 17.88 -2.57 -7.05
C ASN A 28 17.08 -1.36 -6.60
N LEU A 29 16.79 -1.25 -5.30
CA LEU A 29 16.01 -0.17 -4.70
C LEU A 29 16.60 0.18 -3.35
N ALA A 30 16.96 1.43 -3.15
CA ALA A 30 17.22 2.01 -1.84
C ALA A 30 16.14 3.05 -1.55
N VAL A 31 15.50 2.96 -0.40
CA VAL A 31 14.53 3.95 0.10
C VAL A 31 15.09 4.59 1.35
N GLU A 32 15.21 5.90 1.32
CA GLU A 32 15.78 6.66 2.42
C GLU A 32 14.75 6.90 3.55
N GLN A 33 15.25 7.33 4.72
CA GLN A 33 14.37 7.77 5.80
C GLN A 33 13.56 9.00 5.33
N GLY A 34 12.27 9.03 5.67
CA GLY A 34 11.38 10.11 5.29
C GLY A 34 11.01 10.16 3.80
N GLU A 35 11.42 9.19 3.00
CA GLU A 35 11.08 9.13 1.58
C GLU A 35 9.71 8.46 1.34
N PHE A 36 8.94 8.99 0.38
CA PHE A 36 7.66 8.44 -0.05
C PHE A 36 7.79 7.81 -1.45
N VAL A 37 7.77 6.49 -1.51
CA VAL A 37 7.85 5.72 -2.76
C VAL A 37 6.48 5.13 -3.09
N ALA A 38 5.91 5.52 -4.23
CA ALA A 38 4.72 4.88 -4.79
C ALA A 38 5.12 3.62 -5.57
N VAL A 39 4.46 2.50 -5.31
CA VAL A 39 4.63 1.24 -6.06
C VAL A 39 3.42 1.02 -6.93
N LEU A 40 3.59 1.16 -8.23
CA LEU A 40 2.56 1.12 -9.25
C LEU A 40 2.71 -0.11 -10.16
N GLY A 41 1.68 -0.39 -10.94
CA GLY A 41 1.66 -1.45 -11.94
C GLY A 41 0.33 -2.19 -11.97
N PRO A 42 0.06 -2.99 -13.01
CA PRO A 42 -1.17 -3.75 -13.17
C PRO A 42 -1.33 -4.83 -12.09
N ASN A 43 -2.54 -5.41 -12.05
CA ASN A 43 -2.79 -6.54 -11.17
C ASN A 43 -1.90 -7.73 -11.55
N GLY A 44 -1.34 -8.41 -10.56
CA GLY A 44 -0.43 -9.54 -10.77
C GLY A 44 1.02 -9.17 -11.12
N SER A 45 1.40 -7.88 -11.16
CA SER A 45 2.78 -7.44 -11.44
C SER A 45 3.77 -7.70 -10.30
N GLY A 46 3.30 -8.18 -9.14
CA GLY A 46 4.17 -8.51 -8.02
C GLY A 46 4.23 -7.46 -6.90
N LYS A 47 3.41 -6.41 -6.91
CA LYS A 47 3.39 -5.35 -5.88
C LYS A 47 3.19 -5.89 -4.46
N THR A 48 2.12 -6.65 -4.24
CA THR A 48 1.87 -7.30 -2.94
C THR A 48 2.95 -8.32 -2.58
N SER A 49 3.53 -9.01 -3.59
CA SER A 49 4.65 -9.94 -3.36
C SER A 49 5.90 -9.19 -2.91
N LEU A 50 6.19 -8.01 -3.45
CA LEU A 50 7.26 -7.13 -2.97
C LEU A 50 7.04 -6.78 -1.50
N LEU A 51 5.82 -6.37 -1.11
CA LEU A 51 5.53 -6.10 0.30
C LEU A 51 5.74 -7.33 1.19
N LYS A 52 5.34 -8.53 0.73
CA LYS A 52 5.57 -9.78 1.49
C LYS A 52 7.05 -10.09 1.66
N VAL A 53 7.88 -9.79 0.66
CA VAL A 53 9.34 -9.92 0.77
C VAL A 53 9.89 -8.93 1.80
N LEU A 54 9.47 -7.67 1.77
CA LEU A 54 9.87 -6.67 2.76
C LEU A 54 9.40 -6.99 4.18
N LEU A 55 8.23 -7.62 4.31
CA LEU A 55 7.71 -8.13 5.58
C LEU A 55 8.45 -9.39 6.07
N GLY A 56 9.34 -9.96 5.26
CA GLY A 56 10.00 -11.23 5.57
C GLY A 56 9.07 -12.44 5.61
N GLN A 57 7.90 -12.34 4.97
CA GLN A 57 6.93 -13.43 4.81
C GLN A 57 7.24 -14.30 3.59
N LEU A 58 8.03 -13.77 2.66
CA LEU A 58 8.46 -14.42 1.44
C LEU A 58 9.96 -14.16 1.24
N ALA A 59 10.72 -15.21 0.99
CA ALA A 59 12.13 -15.05 0.65
C ALA A 59 12.30 -14.64 -0.83
N PRO A 60 13.20 -13.73 -1.16
CA PRO A 60 13.56 -13.48 -2.56
C PRO A 60 14.22 -14.72 -3.15
N THR A 61 14.06 -14.95 -4.45
CA THR A 61 14.70 -16.06 -5.18
C THR A 61 16.20 -15.85 -5.31
N CYS A 62 16.63 -14.60 -5.44
CA CYS A 62 18.04 -14.18 -5.47
C CYS A 62 18.22 -12.78 -4.88
N GLY A 63 19.46 -12.36 -4.67
CA GLY A 63 19.80 -11.06 -4.12
C GLY A 63 19.59 -10.95 -2.62
N THR A 64 19.55 -9.72 -2.12
CA THR A 64 19.39 -9.44 -0.68
C THR A 64 18.37 -8.34 -0.43
N VAL A 65 17.66 -8.45 0.71
CA VAL A 65 16.66 -7.48 1.15
C VAL A 65 16.94 -7.11 2.61
N ARG A 66 17.06 -5.82 2.88
CA ARG A 66 17.33 -5.29 4.22
C ARG A 66 16.33 -4.21 4.61
N ILE A 67 16.00 -4.18 5.89
CA ILE A 67 15.17 -3.15 6.52
C ILE A 67 15.99 -2.53 7.64
N ALA A 68 16.21 -1.22 7.59
CA ALA A 68 17.04 -0.48 8.56
C ALA A 68 18.40 -1.19 8.78
N GLY A 69 19.06 -1.61 7.70
CA GLY A 69 20.37 -2.27 7.70
C GLY A 69 20.38 -3.74 8.11
N THR A 70 19.24 -4.33 8.55
CA THR A 70 19.14 -5.75 8.94
C THR A 70 18.37 -6.56 7.89
N PRO A 71 18.68 -7.86 7.71
CA PRO A 71 17.89 -8.70 6.80
C PRO A 71 16.40 -8.65 7.09
N ALA A 72 15.58 -8.59 6.04
CA ALA A 72 14.13 -8.61 6.17
C ALA A 72 13.68 -9.92 6.85
N ARG A 73 12.82 -9.81 7.85
CA ARG A 73 12.31 -10.95 8.63
C ARG A 73 10.90 -10.68 9.13
N ALA A 74 10.11 -11.72 9.31
CA ALA A 74 8.78 -11.61 9.90
C ALA A 74 8.86 -11.05 11.33
N GLY A 75 7.89 -10.18 11.66
CA GLY A 75 7.82 -9.54 12.98
C GLY A 75 8.91 -8.49 13.24
N ASN A 76 9.47 -7.88 12.19
CA ASN A 76 10.42 -6.79 12.33
C ASN A 76 9.74 -5.55 12.95
N ALA A 77 10.19 -5.14 14.14
CA ALA A 77 9.64 -4.00 14.88
C ALA A 77 9.79 -2.64 14.15
N HIS A 78 10.69 -2.55 13.17
CA HIS A 78 10.87 -1.34 12.37
C HIS A 78 9.85 -1.19 11.24
N VAL A 79 8.98 -2.18 11.03
CA VAL A 79 8.00 -2.19 9.92
C VAL A 79 6.60 -2.09 10.48
N GLY A 80 5.87 -1.06 10.06
CA GLY A 80 4.42 -0.97 10.16
C GLY A 80 3.78 -1.44 8.84
N TYR A 81 2.70 -2.20 8.91
CA TYR A 81 2.00 -2.68 7.72
C TYR A 81 0.52 -2.34 7.77
N VAL A 82 0.06 -1.68 6.73
CA VAL A 82 -1.36 -1.39 6.49
C VAL A 82 -1.82 -2.30 5.36
N PRO A 83 -2.55 -3.38 5.67
CA PRO A 83 -3.01 -4.32 4.65
C PRO A 83 -4.12 -3.73 3.79
N GLN A 84 -4.29 -4.31 2.60
CA GLN A 84 -5.43 -4.03 1.73
C GLN A 84 -6.74 -4.24 2.50
N GLN A 85 -7.66 -3.30 2.35
CA GLN A 85 -8.93 -3.31 3.06
C GLN A 85 -9.76 -4.52 2.63
N LYS A 86 -9.95 -5.46 3.55
CA LYS A 86 -11.03 -6.45 3.49
C LYS A 86 -12.12 -5.97 4.43
N SER A 87 -13.37 -6.03 3.99
CA SER A 87 -14.53 -5.77 4.88
C SER A 87 -14.39 -6.67 6.10
N LEU A 88 -14.38 -6.07 7.29
CA LEU A 88 -14.51 -6.84 8.52
C LEU A 88 -15.97 -7.22 8.69
N ASP A 89 -16.20 -8.43 9.14
CA ASP A 89 -17.55 -8.93 9.41
C ASP A 89 -18.27 -7.99 10.38
N GLU A 90 -19.45 -7.52 10.00
CA GLU A 90 -20.27 -6.61 10.81
C GLU A 90 -20.63 -7.21 12.18
N GLY A 91 -20.64 -8.54 12.28
CA GLY A 91 -20.87 -9.27 13.52
C GLY A 91 -19.66 -9.36 14.48
N LEU A 92 -18.48 -8.85 14.10
CA LEU A 92 -17.28 -8.99 14.91
C LEU A 92 -17.34 -8.05 16.15
N PRO A 93 -17.38 -8.56 17.40
CA PRO A 93 -17.47 -7.73 18.60
C PRO A 93 -16.11 -7.12 18.99
N LEU A 94 -15.31 -6.71 17.99
CA LEU A 94 -14.00 -6.10 18.19
C LEU A 94 -14.15 -4.59 18.21
N ARG A 95 -13.67 -3.93 19.25
CA ARG A 95 -13.62 -2.46 19.30
C ARG A 95 -12.42 -1.93 18.53
N GLY A 96 -12.52 -0.70 18.04
CA GLY A 96 -11.40 -0.05 17.36
C GLY A 96 -10.12 -0.03 18.19
N ARG A 97 -10.24 0.26 19.50
CA ARG A 97 -9.13 0.23 20.46
C ARG A 97 -8.46 -1.15 20.57
N ASP A 98 -9.25 -2.21 20.52
CA ASP A 98 -8.73 -3.57 20.61
C ASP A 98 -7.97 -3.94 19.32
N LEU A 99 -8.47 -3.51 18.15
CA LEU A 99 -7.76 -3.65 16.89
C LEU A 99 -6.38 -2.98 16.94
N VAL A 100 -6.31 -1.72 17.40
CA VAL A 100 -5.04 -0.99 17.54
C VAL A 100 -4.12 -1.71 18.53
N GLY A 101 -4.67 -2.24 19.60
CA GLY A 101 -3.95 -3.02 20.62
C GLY A 101 -3.29 -4.29 20.10
N LEU A 102 -3.85 -4.93 19.05
CA LEU A 102 -3.21 -6.08 18.40
C LEU A 102 -1.87 -5.73 17.79
N GLY A 103 -1.65 -4.48 17.38
CA GLY A 103 -0.35 -4.01 16.89
C GLY A 103 0.75 -4.00 17.96
N VAL A 104 0.38 -3.86 19.25
CA VAL A 104 1.33 -3.89 20.37
C VAL A 104 1.74 -5.31 20.74
N ASP A 105 0.77 -6.23 20.83
CA ASP A 105 0.93 -7.54 21.47
C ASP A 105 0.73 -8.73 20.51
N GLY A 106 0.28 -8.52 19.28
CA GLY A 106 -0.16 -9.58 18.37
C GLY A 106 0.89 -10.67 18.09
N HIS A 107 2.16 -10.43 18.45
CA HIS A 107 3.27 -11.38 18.33
C HIS A 107 3.64 -12.06 19.67
N ARG A 108 2.98 -11.72 20.78
CA ARG A 108 3.30 -12.23 22.13
C ARG A 108 2.17 -13.10 22.67
N TRP A 109 2.51 -14.31 23.09
CA TRP A 109 1.64 -15.17 23.85
C TRP A 109 1.76 -14.84 25.34
N GLY A 110 0.63 -14.68 26.02
CA GLY A 110 0.60 -14.48 27.47
C GLY A 110 -0.50 -13.52 27.93
N THR A 111 -0.81 -13.54 29.24
CA THR A 111 -1.91 -12.79 29.84
C THR A 111 -1.66 -11.30 30.04
N GLY A 112 -0.49 -10.78 29.62
CA GLY A 112 -0.20 -9.33 29.58
C GLY A 112 -0.44 -8.55 30.88
N LEU A 113 -0.42 -9.21 32.06
CA LEU A 113 -0.75 -8.58 33.35
C LEU A 113 0.23 -7.46 33.73
N PHE A 114 1.49 -7.59 33.31
CA PHE A 114 2.51 -6.56 33.52
C PHE A 114 2.55 -5.61 32.34
N GLY A 115 2.29 -4.31 32.56
CA GLY A 115 2.40 -3.27 31.54
C GLY A 115 1.08 -2.77 30.93
N ARG A 116 -0.09 -3.09 31.52
CA ARG A 116 -1.41 -2.61 31.05
C ARG A 116 -1.47 -1.09 30.88
N ALA A 117 -0.92 -0.34 31.83
CA ALA A 117 -0.90 1.12 31.75
C ALA A 117 -0.03 1.61 30.57
N ARG A 118 1.16 1.01 30.35
CA ARG A 118 2.03 1.33 29.20
C ARG A 118 1.38 0.96 27.87
N ARG A 119 0.77 -0.22 27.79
CA ARG A 119 0.02 -0.66 26.60
C ARG A 119 -1.10 0.32 26.28
N ARG A 120 -1.89 0.71 27.28
CA ARG A 120 -2.98 1.67 27.11
C ARG A 120 -2.46 3.00 26.60
N ALA A 121 -1.38 3.53 27.18
CA ALA A 121 -0.78 4.79 26.75
C ALA A 121 -0.29 4.74 25.28
N ILE A 122 0.32 3.63 24.85
CA ILE A 122 0.76 3.42 23.46
C ILE A 122 -0.46 3.41 22.51
N VAL A 123 -1.50 2.65 22.86
CA VAL A 123 -2.73 2.56 22.06
C VAL A 123 -3.43 3.92 22.00
N ASP A 124 -3.57 4.62 23.12
CA ASP A 124 -4.20 5.95 23.19
C ASP A 124 -3.42 6.97 22.32
N SER A 125 -2.09 6.93 22.37
CA SER A 125 -1.23 7.77 21.54
C SER A 125 -1.43 7.48 20.05
N ALA A 126 -1.44 6.22 19.64
CA ALA A 126 -1.65 5.85 18.24
C ALA A 126 -3.05 6.26 17.73
N ILE A 127 -4.10 6.08 18.55
CA ILE A 127 -5.46 6.53 18.26
C ILE A 127 -5.51 8.05 18.10
N ALA A 128 -4.81 8.79 18.95
CA ALA A 128 -4.74 10.24 18.87
C ALA A 128 -4.04 10.74 17.59
N GLN A 129 -2.96 10.07 17.18
CA GLN A 129 -2.22 10.41 15.95
C GLN A 129 -3.11 10.33 14.70
N VAL A 130 -4.08 9.42 14.68
CA VAL A 130 -5.00 9.25 13.53
C VAL A 130 -6.33 9.99 13.72
N GLY A 131 -6.53 10.70 14.84
CA GLY A 131 -7.76 11.44 15.13
C GLY A 131 -8.99 10.55 15.32
N ALA A 132 -8.80 9.36 15.94
CA ALA A 132 -9.86 8.35 16.08
C ALA A 132 -10.47 8.26 17.49
N GLN A 133 -10.16 9.20 18.38
CA GLN A 133 -10.58 9.14 19.80
C GLN A 133 -12.10 9.03 19.99
N ALA A 134 -12.87 9.73 19.15
CA ALA A 134 -14.32 9.82 19.28
C ALA A 134 -15.05 8.47 19.08
N TYR A 135 -14.44 7.55 18.30
CA TYR A 135 -15.08 6.28 17.93
C TYR A 135 -14.24 5.04 18.28
N ALA A 136 -13.05 5.21 18.88
CA ALA A 136 -12.15 4.10 19.19
C ALA A 136 -12.77 2.99 20.04
N ASP A 137 -13.75 3.31 20.88
CA ASP A 137 -14.43 2.36 21.78
C ASP A 137 -15.69 1.73 21.18
N ALA A 138 -16.10 2.16 19.97
CA ALA A 138 -17.22 1.57 19.23
C ALA A 138 -16.81 0.22 18.57
N PRO A 139 -17.78 -0.67 18.28
CA PRO A 139 -17.54 -1.87 17.48
C PRO A 139 -17.06 -1.51 16.08
N ILE A 140 -16.03 -2.20 15.58
CA ILE A 140 -15.43 -1.87 14.29
C ILE A 140 -16.41 -2.08 13.11
N GLY A 141 -17.31 -3.05 13.20
CA GLY A 141 -18.34 -3.30 12.19
C GLY A 141 -19.36 -2.17 12.04
N SER A 142 -19.51 -1.27 13.04
CA SER A 142 -20.40 -0.10 12.97
C SER A 142 -19.72 1.14 12.37
N MET A 143 -18.43 1.06 12.05
CA MET A 143 -17.65 2.20 11.57
C MET A 143 -17.67 2.29 10.04
N SER A 144 -17.57 3.53 9.53
CA SER A 144 -17.33 3.78 8.10
C SER A 144 -15.99 3.20 7.66
N GLY A 145 -15.83 2.91 6.36
CA GLY A 145 -14.57 2.42 5.79
C GLY A 145 -13.37 3.32 6.10
N GLY A 146 -13.57 4.65 6.07
CA GLY A 146 -12.53 5.62 6.41
C GLY A 146 -12.13 5.59 7.89
N GLU A 147 -13.07 5.36 8.81
CA GLU A 147 -12.79 5.19 10.24
C GLU A 147 -12.03 3.89 10.52
N GLN A 148 -12.47 2.79 9.91
CA GLN A 148 -11.77 1.51 10.00
C GLN A 148 -10.33 1.64 9.47
N GLN A 149 -10.14 2.31 8.33
CA GLN A 149 -8.83 2.49 7.73
C GLN A 149 -7.90 3.32 8.60
N ARG A 150 -8.37 4.39 9.23
CA ARG A 150 -7.57 5.17 10.20
C ARG A 150 -7.14 4.33 11.39
N LEU A 151 -8.00 3.45 11.92
CA LEU A 151 -7.62 2.55 13.00
C LEU A 151 -6.60 1.49 12.58
N ARG A 152 -6.65 0.99 11.33
CA ARG A 152 -5.61 0.11 10.79
C ARG A 152 -4.27 0.82 10.66
N ILE A 153 -4.28 2.09 10.26
CA ILE A 153 -3.06 2.90 10.26
C ILE A 153 -2.56 3.08 11.69
N ALA A 154 -3.43 3.40 12.66
CA ALA A 154 -3.05 3.48 14.07
C ALA A 154 -2.40 2.17 14.54
N GLN A 155 -2.99 1.01 14.19
CA GLN A 155 -2.43 -0.30 14.49
C GLN A 155 -1.00 -0.47 13.92
N ALA A 156 -0.76 -0.02 12.69
CA ALA A 156 0.56 -0.08 12.07
C ALA A 156 1.58 0.86 12.72
N LEU A 157 1.12 1.94 13.36
CA LEU A 157 1.98 2.98 13.95
C LEU A 157 2.35 2.73 15.42
N VAL A 158 1.71 1.81 16.14
CA VAL A 158 1.93 1.58 17.60
C VAL A 158 3.38 1.25 17.96
N GLY A 159 4.14 0.66 17.05
CA GLY A 159 5.54 0.28 17.24
C GLY A 159 6.54 1.39 16.92
N ASP A 160 6.08 2.59 16.58
CA ASP A 160 6.92 3.68 16.06
C ASP A 160 7.84 3.23 14.91
N PRO A 161 7.26 2.70 13.81
CA PRO A 161 8.02 2.07 12.74
C PRO A 161 8.86 3.09 11.96
N LYS A 162 10.03 2.64 11.48
CA LYS A 162 10.89 3.40 10.55
C LYS A 162 10.44 3.27 9.10
N VAL A 163 9.71 2.20 8.79
CA VAL A 163 9.18 1.89 7.46
C VAL A 163 7.69 1.60 7.59
N LEU A 164 6.88 2.26 6.78
CA LEU A 164 5.45 2.02 6.67
C LEU A 164 5.15 1.43 5.28
N LEU A 165 4.69 0.19 5.26
CA LEU A 165 4.26 -0.50 4.07
C LEU A 165 2.74 -0.42 3.97
N CYS A 166 2.23 0.15 2.89
CA CYS A 166 0.79 0.32 2.64
C CYS A 166 0.38 -0.47 1.40
N ASP A 167 -0.55 -1.40 1.54
CA ASP A 167 -1.10 -2.20 0.44
C ASP A 167 -2.50 -1.68 0.09
N GLU A 168 -2.60 -0.87 -0.95
CA GLU A 168 -3.83 -0.23 -1.43
C GLU A 168 -4.70 0.43 -0.34
N PRO A 169 -4.13 1.29 0.51
CA PRO A 169 -4.83 1.80 1.70
C PRO A 169 -5.97 2.77 1.39
N LEU A 170 -6.12 3.23 0.14
CA LEU A 170 -7.17 4.15 -0.31
C LEU A 170 -8.31 3.43 -1.05
N LEU A 171 -8.18 2.11 -1.28
CA LEU A 171 -9.17 1.34 -2.01
C LEU A 171 -10.54 1.44 -1.32
N SER A 172 -11.59 1.64 -2.11
CA SER A 172 -12.98 1.75 -1.63
C SER A 172 -13.28 2.94 -0.70
N LEU A 173 -12.39 3.90 -0.59
CA LEU A 173 -12.64 5.15 0.13
C LEU A 173 -13.17 6.23 -0.83
N ASP A 174 -14.07 7.08 -0.34
CA ASP A 174 -14.44 8.30 -1.04
C ASP A 174 -13.28 9.31 -1.08
N LEU A 175 -13.36 10.30 -1.97
CA LEU A 175 -12.30 11.28 -2.21
C LEU A 175 -11.87 12.04 -0.93
N ALA A 176 -12.84 12.37 -0.05
CA ALA A 176 -12.54 13.09 1.18
C ALA A 176 -11.74 12.22 2.16
N ASN A 177 -12.10 10.93 2.28
CA ASN A 177 -11.37 9.97 3.10
C ASN A 177 -10.01 9.60 2.48
N GLN A 178 -9.91 9.47 1.14
CA GLN A 178 -8.63 9.28 0.46
C GLN A 178 -7.65 10.40 0.81
N HIS A 179 -8.08 11.65 0.71
CA HIS A 179 -7.25 12.81 1.05
C HIS A 179 -6.79 12.79 2.51
N ARG A 180 -7.73 12.57 3.45
CA ARG A 180 -7.42 12.50 4.89
C ARG A 180 -6.43 11.39 5.25
N VAL A 181 -6.57 10.21 4.63
CA VAL A 181 -5.67 9.07 4.85
C VAL A 181 -4.29 9.37 4.27
N SER A 182 -4.22 9.94 3.07
CA SER A 182 -2.95 10.32 2.44
C SER A 182 -2.19 11.37 3.25
N GLU A 183 -2.88 12.41 3.71
CA GLU A 183 -2.29 13.45 4.58
C GLU A 183 -1.80 12.88 5.92
N LEU A 184 -2.53 11.92 6.50
CA LEU A 184 -2.14 11.29 7.75
C LEU A 184 -0.83 10.48 7.58
N ILE A 185 -0.70 9.73 6.49
CA ILE A 185 0.51 8.98 6.18
C ILE A 185 1.68 9.93 5.91
N ASP A 186 1.45 11.01 5.16
CA ASP A 186 2.48 12.01 4.85
C ASP A 186 2.91 12.79 6.09
N ARG A 187 1.99 13.14 6.98
CA ARG A 187 2.33 13.74 8.28
C ARG A 187 3.24 12.81 9.08
N ARG A 188 2.89 11.51 9.17
CA ARG A 188 3.73 10.51 9.82
C ARG A 188 5.13 10.47 9.21
N ARG A 189 5.23 10.47 7.87
CA ARG A 189 6.49 10.51 7.15
C ARG A 189 7.37 11.68 7.59
N ARG A 190 6.80 12.89 7.58
CA ARG A 190 7.53 14.14 7.89
C ARG A 190 7.88 14.29 9.35
N ASP A 191 6.97 13.93 10.27
CA ASP A 191 7.16 14.19 11.69
C ASP A 191 8.10 13.17 12.36
N HIS A 192 8.27 11.98 11.75
CA HIS A 192 9.05 10.86 12.32
C HIS A 192 10.11 10.28 11.37
N ASP A 193 10.40 10.92 10.25
CA ASP A 193 11.31 10.43 9.21
C ASP A 193 10.98 8.99 8.78
N THR A 194 9.69 8.61 8.79
CA THR A 194 9.24 7.27 8.40
C THR A 194 9.30 7.12 6.90
N ALA A 195 10.05 6.14 6.38
CA ALA A 195 10.00 5.79 4.96
C ALA A 195 8.65 5.15 4.63
N VAL A 196 8.03 5.54 3.51
CA VAL A 196 6.72 5.03 3.08
C VAL A 196 6.86 4.31 1.75
N LEU A 197 6.43 3.04 1.69
CA LEU A 197 6.18 2.34 0.43
C LEU A 197 4.67 2.16 0.28
N PHE A 198 4.11 2.81 -0.72
CA PHE A 198 2.68 2.94 -0.93
C PHE A 198 2.27 2.23 -2.22
N VAL A 199 1.75 1.01 -2.10
CA VAL A 199 1.19 0.27 -3.23
C VAL A 199 -0.18 0.82 -3.57
N THR A 200 -0.38 1.18 -4.83
CA THR A 200 -1.67 1.62 -5.36
C THR A 200 -1.76 1.34 -6.85
N HIS A 201 -2.96 1.29 -7.38
CA HIS A 201 -3.24 1.31 -8.82
C HIS A 201 -3.61 2.72 -9.32
N GLU A 202 -3.88 3.66 -8.40
CA GLU A 202 -4.20 5.05 -8.71
C GLU A 202 -3.24 6.00 -7.99
N ILE A 203 -2.43 6.75 -8.76
CA ILE A 203 -1.42 7.66 -8.21
C ILE A 203 -2.00 9.03 -7.83
N ASN A 204 -3.08 9.48 -8.48
CA ASN A 204 -3.57 10.86 -8.37
C ASN A 204 -3.82 11.34 -6.93
N PRO A 205 -4.42 10.53 -6.02
CA PRO A 205 -4.65 10.97 -4.65
C PRO A 205 -3.37 11.25 -3.84
N ILE A 206 -2.24 10.66 -4.26
CA ILE A 206 -0.96 10.77 -3.55
C ILE A 206 0.13 11.47 -4.35
N LEU A 207 -0.13 11.80 -5.62
CA LEU A 207 0.88 12.37 -6.53
C LEU A 207 1.67 13.55 -5.94
N PRO A 208 1.06 14.50 -5.20
CA PRO A 208 1.80 15.61 -4.59
C PRO A 208 2.73 15.20 -3.44
N LEU A 209 2.61 13.98 -2.93
CA LEU A 209 3.33 13.47 -1.77
C LEU A 209 4.49 12.54 -2.16
N VAL A 210 4.51 12.09 -3.43
CA VAL A 210 5.42 11.04 -3.93
C VAL A 210 6.75 11.66 -4.34
N ASP A 211 7.83 11.16 -3.74
CA ASP A 211 9.19 11.52 -4.13
C ASP A 211 9.65 10.67 -5.32
N ARG A 212 9.41 9.34 -5.29
CA ARG A 212 9.74 8.43 -6.37
C ARG A 212 8.63 7.40 -6.63
N VAL A 213 8.64 6.90 -7.84
CA VAL A 213 7.77 5.83 -8.32
C VAL A 213 8.62 4.59 -8.64
N LEU A 214 8.18 3.44 -8.14
CA LEU A 214 8.57 2.12 -8.64
C LEU A 214 7.40 1.58 -9.46
N TYR A 215 7.55 1.49 -10.78
CA TYR A 215 6.53 0.97 -11.68
C TYR A 215 6.89 -0.46 -12.12
N LEU A 216 6.03 -1.44 -11.84
CA LEU A 216 6.25 -2.86 -12.11
C LEU A 216 5.30 -3.36 -13.20
N VAL A 217 5.82 -3.93 -14.27
CA VAL A 217 5.04 -4.55 -15.37
C VAL A 217 5.77 -5.78 -15.89
N ASP A 218 5.15 -6.93 -15.87
CA ASP A 218 5.60 -8.18 -16.50
C ASP A 218 7.10 -8.49 -16.35
N GLY A 219 7.58 -8.45 -15.14
CA GLY A 219 8.98 -8.74 -14.81
C GLY A 219 9.94 -7.57 -15.01
N LYS A 220 9.50 -6.48 -15.64
CA LYS A 220 10.26 -5.25 -15.82
C LYS A 220 9.87 -4.21 -14.76
N PHE A 221 10.74 -3.24 -14.56
CA PHE A 221 10.45 -2.10 -13.68
C PHE A 221 11.15 -0.82 -14.15
N ARG A 222 10.62 0.30 -13.68
CA ARG A 222 11.28 1.62 -13.75
C ARG A 222 11.19 2.27 -12.37
N ILE A 223 12.27 2.96 -12.00
CA ILE A 223 12.37 3.73 -10.76
C ILE A 223 12.83 5.13 -11.11
N GLY A 224 12.15 6.13 -10.59
CA GLY A 224 12.49 7.54 -10.80
C GLY A 224 11.45 8.45 -10.16
N THR A 225 11.60 9.74 -10.37
CA THR A 225 10.56 10.72 -9.97
C THR A 225 9.27 10.47 -10.76
N PRO A 226 8.10 10.95 -10.27
CA PRO A 226 6.86 10.84 -11.03
C PRO A 226 6.98 11.40 -12.47
N SER A 227 7.70 12.50 -12.65
CA SER A 227 7.91 13.11 -13.97
C SER A 227 8.82 12.31 -14.90
N GLU A 228 9.70 11.47 -14.38
CA GLU A 228 10.58 10.61 -15.18
C GLU A 228 9.89 9.29 -15.55
N VAL A 229 9.08 8.73 -14.65
CA VAL A 229 8.47 7.41 -14.84
C VAL A 229 7.10 7.48 -15.51
N MET A 230 6.28 8.48 -15.15
CA MET A 230 4.90 8.62 -15.64
C MET A 230 4.87 9.39 -16.97
N THR A 231 5.55 8.87 -17.98
CA THR A 231 5.58 9.42 -19.34
C THR A 231 5.04 8.40 -20.34
N SER A 232 4.49 8.87 -21.48
CA SER A 232 3.99 7.99 -22.54
C SER A 232 5.08 7.05 -23.05
N GLU A 233 6.29 7.55 -23.20
CA GLU A 233 7.45 6.78 -23.71
C GLU A 233 7.81 5.63 -22.75
N VAL A 234 8.00 5.94 -21.45
CA VAL A 234 8.39 4.94 -20.45
C VAL A 234 7.30 3.89 -20.26
N LEU A 235 6.04 4.31 -20.20
CA LEU A 235 4.94 3.36 -20.01
C LEU A 235 4.72 2.51 -21.27
N SER A 236 4.84 3.07 -22.49
CA SER A 236 4.77 2.30 -23.72
C SER A 236 5.87 1.24 -23.81
N GLU A 237 7.10 1.56 -23.39
CA GLU A 237 8.20 0.59 -23.32
C GLU A 237 7.92 -0.53 -22.32
N LEU A 238 7.39 -0.20 -21.14
CA LEU A 238 7.07 -1.18 -20.10
C LEU A 238 5.95 -2.12 -20.51
N TYR A 239 4.87 -1.59 -21.08
CA TYR A 239 3.69 -2.35 -21.51
C TYR A 239 3.86 -3.03 -22.85
N ARG A 240 4.87 -2.63 -23.64
CA ARG A 240 5.09 -3.07 -25.03
C ARG A 240 3.91 -2.77 -25.96
N THR A 241 3.20 -1.71 -25.69
CA THR A 241 2.07 -1.20 -26.46
C THR A 241 2.00 0.31 -26.31
N ASP A 242 1.31 0.97 -27.24
CA ASP A 242 1.16 2.42 -27.17
C ASP A 242 0.31 2.82 -25.96
N VAL A 243 0.92 3.60 -25.07
CA VAL A 243 0.30 4.17 -23.88
C VAL A 243 0.47 5.67 -23.94
N GLU A 244 -0.62 6.39 -23.76
CA GLU A 244 -0.61 7.85 -23.69
C GLU A 244 -0.81 8.32 -22.26
N VAL A 245 0.06 9.21 -21.79
CA VAL A 245 -0.03 9.86 -20.49
C VAL A 245 -0.40 11.31 -20.68
N LEU A 246 -1.60 11.67 -20.25
CA LEU A 246 -2.14 13.02 -20.34
C LEU A 246 -2.09 13.72 -18.99
N HIS A 247 -1.69 14.99 -19.00
CA HIS A 247 -1.73 15.85 -17.84
C HIS A 247 -2.97 16.77 -17.93
N VAL A 248 -4.01 16.47 -17.15
CA VAL A 248 -5.25 17.23 -17.18
C VAL A 248 -5.51 17.86 -15.81
N ARG A 249 -5.43 19.17 -15.72
CA ARG A 249 -5.69 19.94 -14.47
C ARG A 249 -4.90 19.41 -13.26
N GLY A 250 -3.62 19.08 -13.46
CA GLY A 250 -2.74 18.57 -12.41
C GLY A 250 -2.95 17.09 -12.06
N ARG A 251 -3.75 16.36 -12.85
CA ARG A 251 -3.95 14.91 -12.73
C ARG A 251 -3.27 14.18 -13.87
N LEU A 252 -2.79 12.98 -13.60
CA LEU A 252 -2.27 12.05 -14.60
C LEU A 252 -3.40 11.12 -15.05
N VAL A 253 -3.62 11.05 -16.36
CA VAL A 253 -4.56 10.11 -16.98
C VAL A 253 -3.75 9.22 -17.91
N VAL A 254 -3.76 7.92 -17.67
CA VAL A 254 -3.08 6.92 -18.49
C VAL A 254 -4.11 6.28 -19.40
N VAL A 255 -3.91 6.37 -20.70
CA VAL A 255 -4.80 5.82 -21.73
C VAL A 255 -4.01 4.80 -22.56
N GLY A 256 -4.50 3.55 -22.57
CA GLY A 256 -3.94 2.51 -23.44
C GLY A 256 -4.74 2.38 -24.73
N THR A 257 -4.09 2.05 -25.83
CA THR A 257 -4.75 1.67 -27.09
C THR A 257 -4.95 0.15 -27.11
N GLY A 258 -6.20 -0.30 -27.33
CA GLY A 258 -6.52 -1.73 -27.43
C GLY A 258 -6.52 -2.49 -26.08
N ASP A 259 -5.98 -3.69 -26.07
CA ASP A 259 -6.00 -4.64 -24.92
C ASP A 259 -5.34 -4.14 -23.62
N ALA A 260 -4.66 -2.98 -23.67
CA ALA A 260 -4.05 -2.36 -22.49
C ALA A 260 -5.06 -1.81 -21.49
N ILE A 261 -6.33 -1.59 -21.87
CA ILE A 261 -7.38 -1.07 -20.99
C ILE A 261 -7.70 -2.09 -19.88
N ASP A 262 -7.69 -3.37 -20.18
CA ASP A 262 -7.92 -4.43 -19.19
C ASP A 262 -6.77 -4.57 -18.19
N ALA A 263 -5.54 -4.22 -18.59
CA ALA A 263 -4.36 -4.23 -17.72
C ALA A 263 -4.31 -3.04 -16.76
N LEU A 264 -4.93 -1.92 -17.10
CA LEU A 264 -4.96 -0.69 -16.30
C LEU A 264 -6.08 -0.66 -15.25
N GLY A 265 -6.90 -1.72 -15.18
CA GLY A 265 -7.97 -1.89 -14.19
C GLY A 265 -9.21 -1.07 -14.54
N SER A 266 -10.08 -1.65 -15.36
CA SER A 266 -11.42 -1.14 -15.58
C SER A 266 -12.25 -1.22 -14.29
N GLY A 267 -12.30 -0.11 -13.59
CA GLY A 267 -13.34 0.15 -12.60
C GLY A 267 -14.66 0.33 -13.33
N CYS A 268 -15.57 -0.61 -13.14
CA CYS A 268 -17.01 -0.55 -13.27
C CYS A 268 -17.57 0.34 -14.40
N GLY A 269 -17.80 -0.25 -15.59
CA GLY A 269 -18.77 0.22 -16.56
C GLY A 269 -19.69 -0.94 -16.93
N PRO A 270 -21.01 -0.75 -17.08
CA PRO A 270 -21.94 -1.82 -17.40
C PRO A 270 -21.65 -2.35 -18.81
N ARG A 271 -21.60 -3.68 -18.95
CA ARG A 271 -21.46 -4.35 -20.25
C ARG A 271 -22.64 -3.98 -21.15
N PRO A 272 -22.44 -3.52 -22.39
CA PRO A 272 -23.51 -3.37 -23.35
C PRO A 272 -23.83 -4.74 -23.95
N GLY A 273 -25.09 -5.18 -23.82
CA GLY A 273 -25.70 -6.15 -24.68
C GLY A 273 -25.90 -7.56 -24.16
N GLU A 274 -26.87 -7.75 -23.26
CA GLU A 274 -27.68 -8.98 -23.31
C GLU A 274 -29.05 -8.60 -23.82
N GLY A 275 -29.34 -9.02 -25.06
CA GLY A 275 -30.59 -8.80 -25.74
C GLY A 275 -31.73 -9.54 -25.04
N VAL A 276 -32.78 -8.80 -24.75
CA VAL A 276 -34.06 -9.31 -24.30
C VAL A 276 -34.67 -10.08 -25.47
N HIS A 277 -34.69 -11.40 -25.40
CA HIS A 277 -35.57 -12.24 -26.24
C HIS A 277 -36.98 -12.13 -25.68
N HIS A 278 -37.80 -11.34 -26.39
CA HIS A 278 -39.25 -11.48 -26.30
C HIS A 278 -39.66 -12.80 -26.98
N THR A 279 -40.12 -13.74 -26.22
CA THR A 279 -40.95 -14.83 -26.70
C THR A 279 -42.39 -14.39 -26.58
N GLU A 280 -43.01 -14.06 -27.73
CA GLU A 280 -44.46 -14.09 -27.88
C GLU A 280 -44.89 -15.55 -27.88
N ASP A 281 -45.78 -15.92 -26.99
CA ASP A 281 -46.57 -17.14 -27.09
C ASP A 281 -48.03 -16.76 -27.21
N HIS A 282 -48.58 -17.10 -28.38
CA HIS A 282 -50.00 -17.21 -28.65
C HIS A 282 -50.51 -18.55 -28.12
N ALA A 283 -51.57 -18.53 -27.33
CA ALA A 283 -52.81 -19.30 -27.39
C ALA A 283 -53.59 -19.14 -26.09
#